data_e803b250d99ffa95dcb4f7bae31e081a
#
_entry.id   e803b250d99ffa95dcb4f7bae31e081a
#
_cell.length_a   1.000
_cell.length_b   1.000
_cell.length_c   1.000
_cell.angle_alpha   90.00
_cell.angle_beta   90.00
_cell.angle_gamma   90.00
#
_symmetry.space_group_name_H-M   'P 1'
#
loop_
_entity.id
_entity.type
_entity.pdbx_description
1 polymer ?
#
loop_
_entity_poly.entity_id
_entity_poly.type
_entity_poly.pdbx_seq_one_letter_code
_entity_poly.pdbx_strand_id
1 'polypeptide(L)'
;IKTLTVLATTPPQLADDAFSGVDVRNIKLTVPKGSKKAYKNAPNWNRFFKSPKNVTEQCPDEYAIIPIPESAVYQPGKTLSTKKLGKIVAPASLANEQERLKEVLGNRLGIKNFNKGKHPIVLAIDESIGKKEAYKLTIDEEGINITGADATGVFYGIMTLDQMLIPEQENSKLAYLNAVTIEDKPRTKMRELMVDPCRIFIPYEDLKGMVVEMARYKMNALHLHLTDD
;
A
#
# COMPACT_ATOMS: atom_id res chain seq x y z
N ILE A 1 -20.90 -8.84 5.82
CA ILE A 1 -21.54 -10.08 5.29
C ILE A 1 -20.59 -10.73 4.29
N LYS A 2 -20.16 -11.99 4.55
CA LYS A 2 -19.27 -12.72 3.62
C LYS A 2 -20.02 -13.64 2.64
N THR A 3 -21.23 -14.04 3.01
CA THR A 3 -22.04 -14.97 2.21
C THR A 3 -23.52 -14.58 2.25
N LEU A 4 -24.20 -14.64 1.10
CA LEU A 4 -25.63 -14.44 0.95
C LEU A 4 -26.20 -15.66 0.23
N THR A 5 -27.19 -16.32 0.84
CA THR A 5 -27.92 -17.46 0.24
C THR A 5 -29.35 -17.01 -0.08
N VAL A 6 -29.77 -17.18 -1.32
CA VAL A 6 -31.14 -16.88 -1.77
C VAL A 6 -31.78 -18.18 -2.22
N LEU A 7 -32.99 -18.45 -1.72
CA LEU A 7 -33.71 -19.69 -2.00
C LEU A 7 -34.71 -19.57 -3.17
N ALA A 8 -35.01 -18.35 -3.61
CA ALA A 8 -35.90 -18.13 -4.72
C ALA A 8 -35.29 -18.56 -6.06
N THR A 9 -36.01 -19.30 -6.87
CA THR A 9 -35.58 -19.71 -8.23
C THR A 9 -35.63 -18.56 -9.22
N THR A 10 -36.53 -17.62 -8.99
CA THR A 10 -36.65 -16.37 -9.77
C THR A 10 -36.09 -15.21 -8.91
N PRO A 11 -35.22 -14.37 -9.46
CA PRO A 11 -34.66 -13.25 -8.70
C PRO A 11 -35.74 -12.32 -8.19
N PRO A 12 -35.87 -12.09 -6.88
CA PRO A 12 -36.79 -11.07 -6.38
C PRO A 12 -36.33 -9.68 -6.78
N GLN A 13 -37.27 -8.73 -6.85
CA GLN A 13 -36.94 -7.35 -7.14
C GLN A 13 -36.12 -6.78 -5.96
N LEU A 14 -34.99 -6.18 -6.28
CA LEU A 14 -34.13 -5.46 -5.33
C LEU A 14 -34.24 -3.96 -5.56
N ALA A 15 -34.42 -3.21 -4.49
CA ALA A 15 -34.28 -1.77 -4.52
C ALA A 15 -32.83 -1.36 -4.87
N ASP A 16 -32.65 -0.19 -5.47
CA ASP A 16 -31.33 0.28 -5.91
C ASP A 16 -30.36 0.50 -4.74
N ASP A 17 -30.90 0.80 -3.57
CA ASP A 17 -30.19 1.06 -2.32
C ASP A 17 -30.10 -0.16 -1.39
N ALA A 18 -30.64 -1.33 -1.77
CA ALA A 18 -30.73 -2.53 -0.90
C ALA A 18 -29.39 -2.96 -0.30
N PHE A 19 -28.28 -2.62 -0.92
CA PHE A 19 -26.92 -2.88 -0.46
C PHE A 19 -26.07 -1.59 -0.44
N SER A 20 -26.68 -0.46 -0.08
CA SER A 20 -25.96 0.80 0.06
C SER A 20 -24.85 0.67 1.11
N GLY A 21 -23.65 1.18 0.79
CA GLY A 21 -22.47 1.07 1.66
C GLY A 21 -21.81 -0.31 1.70
N VAL A 22 -22.29 -1.30 0.90
CA VAL A 22 -21.70 -2.65 0.87
C VAL A 22 -21.20 -2.98 -0.53
N ASP A 23 -19.94 -3.37 -0.66
CA ASP A 23 -19.44 -3.92 -1.92
C ASP A 23 -19.88 -5.38 -2.08
N VAL A 24 -21.01 -5.55 -2.79
CA VAL A 24 -21.60 -6.87 -3.04
C VAL A 24 -20.73 -7.83 -3.84
N ARG A 25 -19.68 -7.32 -4.51
CA ARG A 25 -18.74 -8.15 -5.28
C ARG A 25 -17.89 -9.05 -4.39
N ASN A 26 -17.73 -8.65 -3.12
CA ASN A 26 -17.00 -9.41 -2.09
C ASN A 26 -17.90 -10.41 -1.34
N ILE A 27 -19.19 -10.49 -1.69
CA ILE A 27 -20.15 -11.40 -1.08
C ILE A 27 -20.31 -12.63 -1.98
N LYS A 28 -20.08 -13.81 -1.42
CA LYS A 28 -20.37 -15.08 -2.10
C LYS A 28 -21.89 -15.27 -2.19
N LEU A 29 -22.46 -15.06 -3.38
CA LEU A 29 -23.87 -15.31 -3.62
C LEU A 29 -24.10 -16.78 -3.98
N THR A 30 -24.99 -17.43 -3.22
CA THR A 30 -25.47 -18.79 -3.49
C THR A 30 -26.94 -18.72 -3.90
N VAL A 31 -27.29 -19.28 -5.06
CA VAL A 31 -28.65 -19.32 -5.62
C VAL A 31 -29.02 -20.76 -5.98
N PRO A 32 -30.31 -21.10 -6.12
CA PRO A 32 -30.76 -22.44 -6.48
C PRO A 32 -30.12 -22.92 -7.78
N LYS A 33 -29.94 -24.26 -7.87
CA LYS A 33 -29.39 -24.88 -9.07
C LYS A 33 -30.23 -24.55 -10.30
N GLY A 34 -29.61 -24.07 -11.38
CA GLY A 34 -30.26 -23.65 -12.60
C GLY A 34 -30.66 -22.16 -12.65
N SER A 35 -30.77 -21.46 -11.51
CA SER A 35 -31.21 -20.06 -11.45
C SER A 35 -30.10 -19.04 -11.73
N LYS A 36 -28.84 -19.47 -11.74
CA LYS A 36 -27.68 -18.56 -11.86
C LYS A 36 -27.74 -17.61 -13.05
N LYS A 37 -28.28 -18.08 -14.20
CA LYS A 37 -28.41 -17.25 -15.41
C LYS A 37 -29.44 -16.13 -15.20
N ALA A 38 -30.59 -16.45 -14.56
CA ALA A 38 -31.63 -15.47 -14.25
C ALA A 38 -31.08 -14.36 -13.34
N TYR A 39 -30.35 -14.74 -12.25
CA TYR A 39 -29.75 -13.78 -11.34
C TYR A 39 -28.65 -12.92 -11.98
N LYS A 40 -27.88 -13.48 -12.91
CA LYS A 40 -26.89 -12.69 -13.67
C LYS A 40 -27.50 -11.61 -14.55
N ASN A 41 -28.72 -11.83 -15.03
CA ASN A 41 -29.41 -10.89 -15.90
C ASN A 41 -30.37 -9.96 -15.16
N ALA A 42 -30.68 -10.26 -13.90
CA ALA A 42 -31.59 -9.44 -13.11
C ALA A 42 -30.92 -8.14 -12.63
N PRO A 43 -31.63 -6.99 -12.70
CA PRO A 43 -31.13 -5.71 -12.17
C PRO A 43 -30.71 -5.85 -10.71
N ASN A 44 -29.67 -5.16 -10.34
CA ASN A 44 -29.04 -5.16 -9.00
C ASN A 44 -28.45 -6.50 -8.55
N TRP A 45 -28.99 -7.65 -8.92
CA TRP A 45 -28.41 -8.98 -8.70
C TRP A 45 -27.17 -9.24 -9.56
N ASN A 46 -27.11 -8.68 -10.76
CA ASN A 46 -25.99 -8.81 -11.67
C ASN A 46 -24.66 -8.29 -11.05
N ARG A 47 -24.73 -7.37 -10.06
CA ARG A 47 -23.57 -6.80 -9.34
C ARG A 47 -22.79 -7.88 -8.60
N PHE A 48 -23.44 -8.90 -8.05
CA PHE A 48 -22.81 -10.03 -7.35
C PHE A 48 -21.99 -10.95 -8.27
N PHE A 49 -22.27 -10.95 -9.57
CA PHE A 49 -21.58 -11.78 -10.55
C PHE A 49 -20.55 -11.01 -11.39
N LYS A 50 -20.54 -9.71 -11.26
CA LYS A 50 -19.43 -8.93 -11.76
C LYS A 50 -18.29 -9.29 -10.84
N SER A 51 -17.34 -10.11 -11.35
CA SER A 51 -16.04 -10.22 -10.66
C SER A 51 -15.65 -8.82 -10.23
N PRO A 52 -15.03 -8.64 -9.05
CA PRO A 52 -14.30 -7.42 -8.83
C PRO A 52 -13.41 -7.33 -10.06
N LYS A 53 -13.79 -6.50 -11.04
CA LYS A 53 -12.80 -6.07 -12.01
C LYS A 53 -11.68 -5.64 -11.11
N ASN A 54 -10.46 -6.09 -11.37
CA ASN A 54 -9.33 -5.33 -10.93
C ASN A 54 -9.66 -3.92 -11.39
N VAL A 55 -10.26 -3.13 -10.50
CA VAL A 55 -10.51 -1.73 -10.79
C VAL A 55 -9.13 -1.22 -10.94
N THR A 56 -8.78 -0.93 -12.16
CA THR A 56 -7.54 -0.25 -12.49
C THR A 56 -7.79 1.14 -11.98
N GLU A 57 -7.48 1.37 -10.71
CA GLU A 57 -7.54 2.70 -10.15
C GLU A 57 -6.55 3.54 -10.92
N GLN A 58 -7.03 4.68 -11.40
CA GLN A 58 -6.13 5.75 -11.77
C GLN A 58 -5.42 6.18 -10.50
N CYS A 59 -4.12 6.40 -10.58
CA CYS A 59 -3.40 7.01 -9.47
C CYS A 59 -4.07 8.33 -9.11
N PRO A 60 -4.16 8.65 -7.81
CA PRO A 60 -4.55 9.99 -7.39
C PRO A 60 -3.59 11.01 -8.01
N ASP A 61 -4.10 12.20 -8.32
CA ASP A 61 -3.26 13.28 -8.89
C ASP A 61 -2.10 13.62 -7.94
N GLU A 62 -2.32 13.51 -6.63
CA GLU A 62 -1.31 13.65 -5.58
C GLU A 62 -1.43 12.53 -4.56
N TYR A 63 -0.31 12.04 -4.04
CA TYR A 63 -0.27 11.01 -3.02
C TYR A 63 -0.44 11.59 -1.62
N ALA A 64 -1.29 10.97 -0.80
CA ALA A 64 -1.43 11.28 0.63
C ALA A 64 -0.27 10.66 1.43
N ILE A 65 0.86 11.34 1.51
CA ILE A 65 2.06 10.87 2.22
C ILE A 65 2.12 11.54 3.60
N ILE A 66 2.30 10.73 4.64
CA ILE A 66 2.42 11.18 6.04
C ILE A 66 3.74 10.65 6.64
N PRO A 67 4.58 11.53 7.22
CA PRO A 67 4.55 12.99 7.19
C PRO A 67 4.64 13.57 5.78
N ILE A 68 4.07 14.75 5.59
CA ILE A 68 4.17 15.46 4.30
C ILE A 68 5.65 15.68 3.97
N PRO A 69 6.16 15.23 2.81
CA PRO A 69 7.54 15.40 2.42
C PRO A 69 7.92 16.86 2.23
N GLU A 70 9.23 17.15 2.27
CA GLU A 70 9.72 18.51 2.05
C GLU A 70 9.41 19.01 0.64
N SER A 71 9.50 18.13 -0.35
CA SER A 71 9.17 18.42 -1.76
C SER A 71 8.56 17.20 -2.44
N ALA A 72 7.55 17.44 -3.27
CA ALA A 72 6.98 16.47 -4.18
C ALA A 72 6.65 17.15 -5.51
N VAL A 73 7.38 16.81 -6.57
CA VAL A 73 7.24 17.40 -7.90
C VAL A 73 6.68 16.35 -8.85
N TYR A 74 5.42 16.48 -9.20
CA TYR A 74 4.71 15.59 -10.11
C TYR A 74 4.98 15.94 -11.57
N GLN A 75 4.95 14.93 -12.45
CA GLN A 75 5.06 15.09 -13.90
C GLN A 75 3.71 14.71 -14.54
N PRO A 76 2.81 15.67 -14.78
CA PRO A 76 1.48 15.39 -15.29
C PRO A 76 1.48 14.58 -16.59
N GLY A 77 0.61 13.56 -16.66
CA GLY A 77 0.46 12.70 -17.83
C GLY A 77 1.50 11.59 -17.98
N LYS A 78 2.55 11.55 -17.14
CA LYS A 78 3.53 10.47 -17.15
C LYS A 78 3.22 9.46 -16.04
N THR A 79 3.25 8.17 -16.39
CA THR A 79 2.92 7.08 -15.46
C THR A 79 3.83 5.87 -15.64
N LEU A 80 4.07 5.14 -14.56
CA LEU A 80 4.80 3.87 -14.53
C LEU A 80 3.83 2.72 -14.32
N SER A 81 3.86 1.71 -15.19
CA SER A 81 3.03 0.52 -15.01
C SER A 81 3.57 -0.40 -13.92
N THR A 82 2.78 -0.64 -12.88
CA THR A 82 3.15 -1.54 -11.77
C THR A 82 3.32 -3.00 -12.22
N LYS A 83 2.60 -3.43 -13.28
CA LYS A 83 2.72 -4.80 -13.84
C LYS A 83 4.10 -5.12 -14.43
N LYS A 84 4.88 -4.10 -14.72
CA LYS A 84 6.20 -4.24 -15.32
C LYS A 84 7.33 -4.06 -14.32
N LEU A 85 7.01 -3.74 -13.05
CA LEU A 85 7.96 -3.69 -11.94
C LEU A 85 8.39 -5.11 -11.55
N GLY A 86 9.60 -5.23 -11.01
CA GLY A 86 10.03 -6.49 -10.41
C GLY A 86 11.53 -6.67 -10.26
N LYS A 87 12.36 -6.13 -11.12
CA LYS A 87 13.81 -6.22 -10.97
C LYS A 87 14.28 -5.23 -9.91
N ILE A 88 14.80 -5.73 -8.79
CA ILE A 88 15.42 -4.89 -7.77
C ILE A 88 16.93 -4.90 -7.95
N VAL A 89 17.53 -3.72 -7.94
CA VAL A 89 18.97 -3.50 -8.01
C VAL A 89 19.39 -2.75 -6.75
N ALA A 90 20.23 -3.37 -5.93
CA ALA A 90 20.70 -2.79 -4.68
C ALA A 90 22.12 -3.27 -4.40
N PRO A 91 22.99 -2.44 -3.79
CA PRO A 91 24.28 -2.89 -3.30
C PRO A 91 24.11 -3.83 -2.09
N ALA A 92 25.10 -4.67 -1.82
CA ALA A 92 25.06 -5.63 -0.71
C ALA A 92 24.88 -4.95 0.67
N SER A 93 25.30 -3.71 0.82
CA SER A 93 25.13 -2.91 2.04
C SER A 93 23.67 -2.56 2.35
N LEU A 94 22.75 -2.71 1.39
CA LEU A 94 21.32 -2.46 1.51
C LEU A 94 20.49 -3.75 1.49
N ALA A 95 21.03 -4.86 1.95
CA ALA A 95 20.32 -6.15 1.93
C ALA A 95 19.03 -6.12 2.74
N ASN A 96 19.00 -5.47 3.90
CA ASN A 96 17.80 -5.34 4.74
C ASN A 96 16.73 -4.48 4.06
N GLU A 97 17.13 -3.35 3.48
CA GLU A 97 16.24 -2.45 2.74
C GLU A 97 15.67 -3.15 1.50
N GLN A 98 16.48 -3.96 0.83
CA GLN A 98 16.02 -4.78 -0.30
C GLN A 98 14.96 -5.80 0.12
N GLU A 99 15.15 -6.50 1.24
CA GLU A 99 14.14 -7.44 1.75
C GLU A 99 12.86 -6.69 2.14
N ARG A 100 12.98 -5.55 2.82
CA ARG A 100 11.80 -4.73 3.14
C ARG A 100 11.05 -4.28 1.90
N LEU A 101 11.76 -3.87 0.85
CA LEU A 101 11.15 -3.51 -0.43
C LEU A 101 10.40 -4.69 -1.07
N LYS A 102 10.97 -5.91 -1.02
CA LYS A 102 10.29 -7.12 -1.50
C LYS A 102 8.99 -7.39 -0.74
N GLU A 103 9.00 -7.24 0.58
CA GLU A 103 7.79 -7.37 1.41
C GLU A 103 6.72 -6.36 1.00
N VAL A 104 7.08 -5.09 0.86
CA VAL A 104 6.17 -4.01 0.42
C VAL A 104 5.55 -4.34 -0.93
N LEU A 105 6.36 -4.65 -1.93
CA LEU A 105 5.88 -4.96 -3.28
C LEU A 105 5.07 -6.25 -3.34
N GLY A 106 5.46 -7.25 -2.55
CA GLY A 106 4.72 -8.50 -2.40
C GLY A 106 3.33 -8.28 -1.82
N ASN A 107 3.25 -7.54 -0.73
CA ASN A 107 2.00 -7.25 -0.02
C ASN A 107 1.08 -6.31 -0.81
N ARG A 108 1.61 -5.24 -1.40
CA ARG A 108 0.81 -4.23 -2.10
C ARG A 108 0.43 -4.63 -3.53
N LEU A 109 1.37 -5.19 -4.28
CA LEU A 109 1.19 -5.48 -5.71
C LEU A 109 1.11 -6.98 -6.03
N GLY A 110 1.41 -7.86 -5.06
CA GLY A 110 1.44 -9.31 -5.25
C GLY A 110 2.61 -9.78 -6.11
N ILE A 111 3.70 -9.00 -6.19
CA ILE A 111 4.90 -9.37 -6.92
C ILE A 111 5.63 -10.48 -6.15
N LYS A 112 5.89 -11.61 -6.81
CA LYS A 112 6.60 -12.76 -6.22
C LYS A 112 7.99 -13.00 -6.81
N ASN A 113 8.30 -12.39 -7.95
CA ASN A 113 9.57 -12.61 -8.64
C ASN A 113 10.26 -11.25 -8.89
N PHE A 114 11.36 -11.03 -8.19
CA PHE A 114 12.12 -9.78 -8.19
C PHE A 114 13.36 -9.83 -9.12
N ASN A 115 13.44 -10.85 -9.95
CA ASN A 115 14.50 -10.98 -10.98
C ASN A 115 13.97 -10.70 -12.39
N LYS A 116 12.66 -10.52 -12.55
CA LYS A 116 11.98 -10.30 -13.82
C LYS A 116 11.14 -9.04 -13.74
N GLY A 117 11.24 -8.21 -14.74
CA GLY A 117 10.50 -6.95 -14.85
C GLY A 117 11.23 -6.04 -15.83
N LYS A 118 10.46 -5.29 -16.62
CA LYS A 118 11.03 -4.34 -17.55
C LYS A 118 11.57 -3.11 -16.83
N HIS A 119 10.86 -2.68 -15.79
CA HIS A 119 11.17 -1.48 -15.04
C HIS A 119 11.87 -1.87 -13.72
N PRO A 120 13.13 -1.49 -13.54
CA PRO A 120 13.89 -1.76 -12.33
C PRO A 120 13.44 -0.86 -11.18
N ILE A 121 13.71 -1.33 -9.95
CA ILE A 121 13.70 -0.52 -8.75
C ILE A 121 15.12 -0.50 -8.22
N VAL A 122 15.71 0.67 -8.17
CA VAL A 122 17.12 0.86 -7.80
C VAL A 122 17.18 1.46 -6.40
N LEU A 123 17.96 0.84 -5.51
CA LEU A 123 18.32 1.38 -4.21
C LEU A 123 19.78 1.82 -4.23
N ALA A 124 20.06 3.00 -3.73
CA ALA A 124 21.41 3.56 -3.70
C ALA A 124 21.64 4.39 -2.41
N ILE A 125 22.91 4.56 -2.04
CA ILE A 125 23.36 5.53 -1.03
C ILE A 125 24.15 6.61 -1.76
N ASP A 126 23.84 7.86 -1.44
CA ASP A 126 24.56 9.03 -1.87
C ASP A 126 24.56 10.08 -0.74
N GLU A 127 25.66 10.17 -0.01
CA GLU A 127 25.79 11.09 1.12
C GLU A 127 25.66 12.57 0.73
N SER A 128 25.77 12.89 -0.58
CA SER A 128 25.68 14.26 -1.06
C SER A 128 24.25 14.82 -1.14
N ILE A 129 23.23 13.96 -1.10
CA ILE A 129 21.83 14.39 -1.26
C ILE A 129 21.26 15.14 -0.05
N GLY A 130 21.95 15.12 1.08
CA GLY A 130 21.46 15.87 2.23
C GLY A 130 22.00 15.40 3.57
N LYS A 131 21.23 15.68 4.62
CA LYS A 131 21.54 15.27 5.98
C LYS A 131 21.22 13.78 6.18
N LYS A 132 21.72 13.24 7.30
CA LYS A 132 21.36 11.89 7.78
C LYS A 132 19.87 11.62 7.68
N GLU A 133 19.50 10.43 7.25
CA GLU A 133 18.11 9.98 7.04
C GLU A 133 17.37 10.70 5.88
N ALA A 134 18.05 11.59 5.12
CA ALA A 134 17.46 12.19 3.93
C ALA A 134 17.31 11.15 2.80
N TYR A 135 16.31 11.32 1.97
CA TYR A 135 16.13 10.49 0.78
C TYR A 135 15.54 11.27 -0.40
N LYS A 136 15.78 10.70 -1.57
CA LYS A 136 15.16 11.08 -2.84
C LYS A 136 14.51 9.85 -3.45
N LEU A 137 13.22 9.93 -3.72
CA LEU A 137 12.44 8.93 -4.44
C LEU A 137 12.02 9.50 -5.78
N THR A 138 12.41 8.85 -6.87
CA THR A 138 11.99 9.24 -8.22
C THR A 138 11.25 8.08 -8.87
N ILE A 139 10.05 8.36 -9.37
CA ILE A 139 9.26 7.47 -10.21
C ILE A 139 9.13 8.12 -11.57
N ASP A 140 9.53 7.40 -12.60
CA ASP A 140 9.39 7.81 -14.00
C ASP A 140 8.91 6.63 -14.87
N GLU A 141 8.81 6.84 -16.19
CA GLU A 141 8.34 5.82 -17.12
C GLU A 141 9.29 4.61 -17.23
N GLU A 142 10.52 4.73 -16.76
CA GLU A 142 11.55 3.69 -16.85
C GLU A 142 11.68 2.85 -15.57
N GLY A 143 11.32 3.41 -14.41
CA GLY A 143 11.41 2.68 -13.15
C GLY A 143 11.25 3.52 -11.89
N ILE A 144 11.79 2.99 -10.78
CA ILE A 144 11.78 3.64 -9.47
C ILE A 144 13.22 3.72 -8.97
N ASN A 145 13.64 4.90 -8.55
CA ASN A 145 14.93 5.11 -7.92
C ASN A 145 14.72 5.63 -6.50
N ILE A 146 15.31 4.98 -5.50
CA ILE A 146 15.32 5.39 -4.10
C ILE A 146 16.77 5.56 -3.67
N THR A 147 17.16 6.80 -3.45
CA THR A 147 18.51 7.15 -3.00
C THR A 147 18.42 7.75 -1.62
N GLY A 148 19.17 7.23 -0.65
CA GLY A 148 19.27 7.77 0.69
C GLY A 148 20.65 8.35 0.98
N ALA A 149 20.73 9.33 1.88
CA ALA A 149 22.00 9.78 2.42
C ALA A 149 22.70 8.66 3.23
N ASP A 150 21.92 7.74 3.75
CA ASP A 150 22.33 6.53 4.45
C ASP A 150 21.28 5.42 4.26
N ALA A 151 21.50 4.25 4.83
CA ALA A 151 20.55 3.12 4.75
C ALA A 151 19.17 3.47 5.34
N THR A 152 19.13 4.27 6.42
CA THR A 152 17.87 4.72 7.03
C THR A 152 17.09 5.63 6.08
N GLY A 153 17.77 6.52 5.34
CA GLY A 153 17.16 7.33 4.30
C GLY A 153 16.54 6.46 3.20
N VAL A 154 17.23 5.42 2.72
CA VAL A 154 16.68 4.46 1.77
C VAL A 154 15.44 3.77 2.34
N PHE A 155 15.49 3.33 3.61
CA PHE A 155 14.34 2.74 4.30
C PHE A 155 13.13 3.69 4.33
N TYR A 156 13.32 4.97 4.63
CA TYR A 156 12.23 5.95 4.63
C TYR A 156 11.67 6.22 3.22
N GLY A 157 12.52 6.18 2.22
CA GLY A 157 12.06 6.21 0.81
C GLY A 157 11.16 5.02 0.47
N ILE A 158 11.50 3.81 0.96
CA ILE A 158 10.68 2.60 0.83
C ILE A 158 9.35 2.76 1.57
N MET A 159 9.35 3.35 2.78
CA MET A 159 8.11 3.60 3.53
C MET A 159 7.20 4.62 2.83
N THR A 160 7.79 5.61 2.17
CA THR A 160 7.05 6.53 1.31
C THR A 160 6.41 5.80 0.14
N LEU A 161 7.18 4.95 -0.54
CA LEU A 161 6.64 4.11 -1.62
C LEU A 161 5.52 3.18 -1.11
N ASP A 162 5.65 2.57 0.09
CA ASP A 162 4.59 1.75 0.68
C ASP A 162 3.28 2.52 0.82
N GLN A 163 3.32 3.78 1.29
CA GLN A 163 2.15 4.63 1.38
C GLN A 163 1.55 4.96 0.01
N MET A 164 2.38 5.24 -0.99
CA MET A 164 1.93 5.52 -2.36
C MET A 164 1.28 4.30 -3.04
N LEU A 165 1.60 3.09 -2.59
CA LEU A 165 1.05 1.84 -3.11
C LEU A 165 -0.26 1.42 -2.43
N ILE A 166 -0.79 2.20 -1.48
CA ILE A 166 -2.09 1.95 -0.85
C ILE A 166 -3.19 2.37 -1.85
N PRO A 167 -4.04 1.43 -2.30
CA PRO A 167 -5.16 1.78 -3.16
C PRO A 167 -6.25 2.52 -2.37
N GLU A 168 -6.97 3.41 -3.02
CA GLU A 168 -8.11 4.12 -2.41
C GLU A 168 -9.28 3.18 -2.09
N GLN A 169 -9.46 2.15 -2.92
CA GLN A 169 -10.52 1.17 -2.72
C GLN A 169 -9.97 -0.13 -2.15
N GLU A 170 -10.61 -0.62 -1.11
CA GLU A 170 -10.28 -1.92 -0.52
C GLU A 170 -10.37 -3.03 -1.58
N ASN A 171 -9.35 -3.90 -1.63
CA ASN A 171 -9.19 -4.99 -2.60
C ASN A 171 -8.95 -4.57 -4.07
N SER A 172 -8.61 -3.33 -4.34
CA SER A 172 -8.09 -2.91 -5.64
C SER A 172 -6.57 -3.08 -5.71
N LYS A 173 -6.02 -3.01 -6.91
CA LYS A 173 -4.57 -2.97 -7.14
C LYS A 173 -4.26 -1.79 -8.03
N LEU A 174 -3.29 -1.00 -7.64
CA LEU A 174 -2.77 0.07 -8.49
C LEU A 174 -2.13 -0.52 -9.74
N ALA A 175 -2.58 -0.11 -10.92
CA ALA A 175 -2.00 -0.53 -12.18
C ALA A 175 -0.88 0.40 -12.65
N TYR A 176 -0.92 1.65 -12.21
CA TYR A 176 0.02 2.70 -12.59
C TYR A 176 0.39 3.53 -11.36
N LEU A 177 1.59 4.10 -11.39
CA LEU A 177 2.06 5.13 -10.47
C LEU A 177 2.30 6.40 -11.29
N ASN A 178 1.91 7.56 -10.77
CA ASN A 178 2.25 8.84 -11.37
C ASN A 178 3.75 9.10 -11.25
N ALA A 179 4.34 9.64 -12.29
CA ALA A 179 5.72 10.06 -12.24
C ALA A 179 5.87 11.26 -11.29
N VAL A 180 6.81 11.12 -10.33
CA VAL A 180 7.03 12.10 -9.28
C VAL A 180 8.47 12.03 -8.78
N THR A 181 9.00 13.16 -8.38
CA THR A 181 10.24 13.25 -7.60
C THR A 181 9.91 13.77 -6.22
N ILE A 182 10.22 13.00 -5.19
CA ILE A 182 10.02 13.33 -3.79
C ILE A 182 11.39 13.46 -3.14
N GLU A 183 11.62 14.59 -2.46
CA GLU A 183 12.79 14.81 -1.62
C GLU A 183 12.32 15.10 -0.21
N ASP A 184 12.92 14.42 0.78
CA ASP A 184 12.49 14.54 2.16
C ASP A 184 13.66 14.25 3.12
N LYS A 185 13.56 14.82 4.30
CA LYS A 185 14.48 14.62 5.42
C LYS A 185 13.76 14.85 6.74
N PRO A 186 14.20 14.25 7.84
CA PRO A 186 13.62 14.51 9.14
C PRO A 186 13.72 15.98 9.55
N ARG A 187 12.61 16.54 10.04
CA ARG A 187 12.57 17.88 10.65
C ARG A 187 13.10 17.87 12.07
N THR A 188 12.94 16.73 12.77
CA THR A 188 13.39 16.51 14.15
C THR A 188 14.21 15.23 14.25
N LYS A 189 15.22 15.23 15.12
CA LYS A 189 16.07 14.04 15.35
C LYS A 189 15.32 12.91 16.04
N MET A 190 14.43 13.23 16.97
CA MET A 190 13.65 12.27 17.75
C MET A 190 12.20 12.32 17.33
N ARG A 191 11.64 11.17 16.98
CA ARG A 191 10.26 10.97 16.57
C ARG A 191 9.74 9.76 17.31
N GLU A 192 9.21 10.02 18.49
CA GLU A 192 8.91 9.02 19.51
C GLU A 192 7.42 8.74 19.64
N LEU A 193 7.09 7.47 19.89
CA LEU A 193 5.81 7.04 20.42
C LEU A 193 6.04 6.51 21.84
N MET A 194 5.35 7.05 22.82
CA MET A 194 5.32 6.52 24.18
C MET A 194 4.09 5.64 24.37
N VAL A 195 4.28 4.48 24.96
CA VAL A 195 3.26 3.49 25.25
C VAL A 195 3.43 3.04 26.70
N ASP A 196 2.31 2.97 27.43
CA ASP A 196 2.28 2.59 28.85
C ASP A 196 1.59 1.22 29.05
N PRO A 197 2.32 0.10 28.85
CA PRO A 197 1.77 -1.22 29.07
C PRO A 197 1.67 -1.58 30.56
N CYS A 198 2.18 -0.74 31.47
CA CYS A 198 2.06 -0.93 32.90
C CYS A 198 0.65 -0.62 33.38
N ARG A 199 0.05 0.47 32.92
CA ARG A 199 -1.31 0.87 33.28
C ARG A 199 -2.39 0.04 32.57
N ILE A 200 -2.15 -0.30 31.30
CA ILE A 200 -3.07 -1.13 30.50
C ILE A 200 -2.23 -2.14 29.75
N PHE A 201 -2.45 -3.43 30.04
CA PHE A 201 -1.76 -4.50 29.34
C PHE A 201 -1.99 -4.42 27.83
N ILE A 202 -0.90 -4.39 27.08
CA ILE A 202 -0.90 -4.40 25.60
C ILE A 202 -0.30 -5.73 25.15
N PRO A 203 -1.03 -6.54 24.38
CA PRO A 203 -0.50 -7.78 23.81
C PRO A 203 0.74 -7.54 22.96
N TYR A 204 1.66 -8.50 22.98
CA TYR A 204 2.91 -8.40 22.21
C TYR A 204 2.70 -8.18 20.70
N GLU A 205 1.70 -8.82 20.11
CA GLU A 205 1.39 -8.65 18.68
C GLU A 205 0.89 -7.24 18.36
N ASP A 206 0.17 -6.60 19.29
CA ASP A 206 -0.29 -5.22 19.12
C ASP A 206 0.90 -4.25 19.21
N LEU A 207 1.85 -4.48 20.15
CA LEU A 207 3.09 -3.72 20.21
C LEU A 207 3.91 -3.85 18.92
N LYS A 208 4.00 -5.06 18.37
CA LYS A 208 4.65 -5.28 17.06
C LYS A 208 3.95 -4.51 15.95
N GLY A 209 2.61 -4.52 15.95
CA GLY A 209 1.81 -3.73 15.01
C GLY A 209 2.13 -2.23 15.10
N MET A 210 2.22 -1.70 16.33
CA MET A 210 2.58 -0.30 16.57
C MET A 210 3.97 0.02 15.99
N VAL A 211 4.98 -0.85 16.18
CA VAL A 211 6.33 -0.65 15.62
C VAL A 211 6.30 -0.63 14.09
N VAL A 212 5.48 -1.46 13.46
CA VAL A 212 5.31 -1.46 11.99
C VAL A 212 4.70 -0.13 11.52
N GLU A 213 3.69 0.38 12.22
CA GLU A 213 3.11 1.69 11.88
C GLU A 213 4.09 2.84 12.17
N MET A 214 4.82 2.79 13.28
CA MET A 214 5.90 3.74 13.56
C MET A 214 6.90 3.80 12.40
N ALA A 215 7.33 2.66 11.89
CA ALA A 215 8.24 2.58 10.74
C ALA A 215 7.62 3.23 9.49
N ARG A 216 6.33 2.97 9.21
CA ARG A 216 5.61 3.56 8.09
C ARG A 216 5.55 5.08 8.16
N TYR A 217 5.38 5.63 9.37
CA TYR A 217 5.37 7.06 9.63
C TYR A 217 6.75 7.66 9.96
N LYS A 218 7.83 6.89 9.71
CA LYS A 218 9.23 7.33 9.86
C LYS A 218 9.59 7.75 11.30
N MET A 219 8.92 7.16 12.29
CA MET A 219 9.26 7.31 13.69
C MET A 219 10.47 6.43 14.03
N ASN A 220 11.32 6.86 14.97
CA ASN A 220 12.60 6.20 15.24
C ASN A 220 12.86 5.87 16.72
N ALA A 221 11.89 6.12 17.60
CA ALA A 221 12.00 5.79 19.01
C ALA A 221 10.66 5.27 19.56
N LEU A 222 10.71 4.13 20.27
CA LEU A 222 9.60 3.61 21.06
C LEU A 222 9.96 3.71 22.53
N HIS A 223 9.19 4.47 23.30
CA HIS A 223 9.33 4.59 24.74
C HIS A 223 8.30 3.68 25.40
N LEU A 224 8.76 2.65 26.09
CA LEU A 224 7.91 1.78 26.92
C LEU A 224 8.01 2.21 28.36
N HIS A 225 6.87 2.64 28.93
CA HIS A 225 6.75 2.90 30.36
C HIS A 225 6.39 1.59 31.05
N LEU A 226 7.38 0.95 31.71
CA LEU A 226 7.25 -0.41 32.25
C LEU A 226 7.01 -0.46 33.75
N THR A 227 7.29 0.62 34.48
CA THR A 227 7.15 0.69 35.94
C THR A 227 6.64 2.06 36.34
N ASP A 228 5.68 2.07 37.27
CA ASP A 228 5.31 3.24 38.08
C ASP A 228 5.83 3.04 39.50
N ASP A 229 6.37 4.08 40.13
CA ASP A 229 6.76 4.08 41.54
C ASP A 229 5.51 4.14 42.44
#